data_0e00f56b0cc0d69375f1822c43b82d78
#
_entry.id   0e00f56b0cc0d69375f1822c43b82d78
#
_cell.length_a   1.000
_cell.length_b   1.000
_cell.length_c   1.000
_cell.angle_alpha   90.00
_cell.angle_beta   90.00
_cell.angle_gamma   90.00
#
_symmetry.space_group_name_H-M   'P 1'
#
loop_
_entity.id
_entity.type
_entity.pdbx_description
1 polymer ?
#
loop_
_entity_poly.entity_id
_entity_poly.type
_entity_poly.pdbx_seq_one_letter_code
_entity_poly.pdbx_strand_id
1 'polypeptide(L)'
;MASPNTSFTEIVTTTLRNRSGVLADNVSENNAILRRLNKKGKIKTVSGGRTIVQELEYDENGTYTRYTGYETLDISPSDVFSAAEFNYKQAAVAVTISGLEELQNSGPNAIIDLLESRIGNAERTMKNNISADMYSDGTASDSKQIGGLQLLVADSPTAGTVGGIAASNAFWQNRQAAAGTAAAGSIVGAMNDMYTNLVRGNDAPDLIIADNN
;
A
#
# COMPACT_ATOMS: atom_id res chain seq x y z
N MET A 1 21.42 26.99 19.69
CA MET A 1 20.98 28.37 19.97
C MET A 1 19.55 28.51 19.48
N ALA A 2 18.62 28.84 20.37
CA ALA A 2 17.26 29.14 19.94
C ALA A 2 17.28 30.41 19.10
N SER A 3 16.53 30.41 17.99
CA SER A 3 16.39 31.58 17.14
C SER A 3 15.87 32.76 17.97
N PRO A 4 16.51 33.95 17.92
CA PRO A 4 16.01 35.13 18.63
C PRO A 4 14.67 35.64 18.09
N ASN A 5 14.20 35.09 16.97
CA ASN A 5 12.90 35.39 16.38
C ASN A 5 11.99 34.18 16.50
N THR A 6 11.39 33.99 17.67
CA THR A 6 10.43 32.93 18.00
C THR A 6 9.20 32.95 17.12
N SER A 7 8.80 34.11 16.60
CA SER A 7 7.63 34.28 15.75
C SER A 7 7.74 33.53 14.42
N PHE A 8 8.94 33.44 13.84
CA PHE A 8 9.14 32.77 12.56
C PHE A 8 9.01 31.24 12.68
N THR A 9 9.53 30.67 13.76
CA THR A 9 9.40 29.22 14.03
C THR A 9 7.94 28.83 14.29
N GLU A 10 7.17 29.69 14.95
CA GLU A 10 5.74 29.47 15.19
C GLU A 10 4.92 29.52 13.90
N ILE A 11 5.21 30.48 13.01
CA ILE A 11 4.54 30.59 11.71
C ILE A 11 4.79 29.34 10.85
N VAL A 12 6.04 28.86 10.74
CA VAL A 12 6.38 27.64 10.00
C VAL A 12 5.67 26.43 10.59
N THR A 13 5.72 26.28 11.91
CA THR A 13 5.07 25.17 12.60
C THR A 13 3.56 25.20 12.45
N THR A 14 2.95 26.37 12.54
CA THR A 14 1.49 26.53 12.39
C THR A 14 1.04 26.25 10.95
N THR A 15 1.80 26.73 9.97
CA THR A 15 1.52 26.49 8.55
C THR A 15 1.62 25.00 8.21
N LEU A 16 2.67 24.31 8.65
CA LEU A 16 2.83 22.87 8.47
C LEU A 16 1.71 22.08 9.15
N ARG A 17 1.33 22.47 10.36
CA ARG A 17 0.25 21.80 11.12
C ARG A 17 -1.10 21.96 10.45
N ASN A 18 -1.42 23.13 9.94
CA ASN A 18 -2.68 23.37 9.23
C ASN A 18 -2.74 22.67 7.86
N ARG A 19 -1.58 22.47 7.21
CA ARG A 19 -1.51 21.81 5.90
C ARG A 19 -1.44 20.29 5.98
N SER A 20 -1.16 19.71 7.12
CA SER A 20 -1.00 18.26 7.25
C SER A 20 -2.23 17.45 6.82
N GLY A 21 -3.44 17.92 7.16
CA GLY A 21 -4.68 17.31 6.71
C GLY A 21 -4.91 17.44 5.20
N VAL A 22 -4.63 18.61 4.66
CA VAL A 22 -4.74 18.90 3.22
C VAL A 22 -3.72 18.08 2.41
N LEU A 23 -2.52 17.87 2.95
CA LEU A 23 -1.49 17.03 2.33
C LEU A 23 -1.95 15.58 2.19
N ALA A 24 -2.46 14.98 3.25
CA ALA A 24 -2.94 13.59 3.23
C ALA A 24 -4.07 13.39 2.22
N ASP A 25 -5.03 14.32 2.18
CA ASP A 25 -6.15 14.30 1.25
C ASP A 25 -5.68 14.47 -0.21
N ASN A 26 -4.77 15.40 -0.44
CA ASN A 26 -4.23 15.67 -1.78
C ASN A 26 -3.40 14.51 -2.35
N VAL A 27 -2.66 13.77 -1.52
CA VAL A 27 -1.96 12.55 -1.93
C VAL A 27 -2.96 11.46 -2.33
N SER A 28 -4.00 11.24 -1.52
CA SER A 28 -5.01 10.20 -1.77
C SER A 28 -5.84 10.47 -3.03
N GLU A 29 -6.23 11.71 -3.28
CA GLU A 29 -7.06 12.06 -4.43
C GLU A 29 -6.34 11.99 -5.79
N ASN A 30 -5.04 12.23 -5.80
CA ASN A 30 -4.27 12.26 -7.05
C ASN A 30 -3.69 10.90 -7.46
N ASN A 31 -3.66 9.93 -6.57
CA ASN A 31 -3.29 8.56 -6.90
C ASN A 31 -4.56 7.78 -7.30
N ALA A 32 -4.63 7.32 -8.55
CA ALA A 32 -5.81 6.64 -9.08
C ALA A 32 -6.16 5.38 -8.27
N ILE A 33 -5.16 4.60 -7.86
CA ILE A 33 -5.35 3.39 -7.05
C ILE A 33 -5.80 3.75 -5.64
N LEU A 34 -5.10 4.65 -4.95
CA LEU A 34 -5.47 5.07 -3.59
C LEU A 34 -6.88 5.66 -3.56
N ARG A 35 -7.22 6.51 -4.52
CA ARG A 35 -8.57 7.05 -4.65
C ARG A 35 -9.62 5.96 -4.82
N ARG A 36 -9.34 4.95 -5.63
CA ARG A 36 -10.26 3.82 -5.84
C ARG A 36 -10.41 2.98 -4.58
N LEU A 37 -9.30 2.65 -3.89
CA LEU A 37 -9.30 1.89 -2.65
C LEU A 37 -10.02 2.65 -1.52
N ASN A 38 -9.79 3.96 -1.41
CA ASN A 38 -10.47 4.81 -0.43
C ASN A 38 -11.99 4.85 -0.70
N LYS A 39 -12.39 5.10 -1.95
CA LYS A 39 -13.81 5.11 -2.34
C LYS A 39 -14.52 3.78 -2.09
N LYS A 40 -13.80 2.67 -2.15
CA LYS A 40 -14.30 1.32 -1.86
C LYS A 40 -14.21 0.94 -0.37
N GLY A 41 -13.69 1.81 0.48
CA GLY A 41 -13.50 1.53 1.92
C GLY A 41 -12.49 0.41 2.21
N LYS A 42 -11.53 0.17 1.31
CA LYS A 42 -10.51 -0.87 1.45
C LYS A 42 -9.26 -0.40 2.20
N ILE A 43 -9.22 0.86 2.62
CA ILE A 43 -8.13 1.43 3.42
C ILE A 43 -8.52 1.34 4.90
N LYS A 44 -7.66 0.67 5.68
CA LYS A 44 -7.82 0.57 7.13
C LYS A 44 -6.77 1.41 7.84
N THR A 45 -7.19 2.18 8.83
CA THR A 45 -6.28 2.88 9.73
C THR A 45 -5.96 1.96 10.90
N VAL A 46 -4.68 1.73 11.15
CA VAL A 46 -4.19 0.91 12.25
C VAL A 46 -3.59 1.82 13.32
N SER A 47 -3.98 1.62 14.58
CA SER A 47 -3.50 2.42 15.70
C SER A 47 -2.59 1.58 16.59
N GLY A 48 -1.27 1.84 16.51
CA GLY A 48 -0.27 1.19 17.36
C GLY A 48 0.08 -0.24 16.91
N GLY A 49 0.92 -0.90 17.71
CA GLY A 49 1.43 -2.24 17.43
C GLY A 49 2.86 -2.21 16.88
N ARG A 50 3.55 -3.35 16.97
CA ARG A 50 4.91 -3.52 16.44
C ARG A 50 4.88 -3.83 14.93
N THR A 51 3.92 -4.61 14.51
CA THR A 51 3.69 -5.03 13.12
C THR A 51 2.20 -4.92 12.81
N ILE A 52 1.87 -4.86 11.54
CA ILE A 52 0.50 -4.97 11.05
C ILE A 52 0.23 -6.45 10.82
N VAL A 53 -0.73 -7.02 11.55
CA VAL A 53 -1.09 -8.43 11.47
C VAL A 53 -2.42 -8.54 10.74
N GLN A 54 -2.46 -9.40 9.71
CA GLN A 54 -3.66 -9.78 9.00
C GLN A 54 -3.94 -11.25 9.26
N GLU A 55 -4.97 -11.54 10.02
CA GLU A 55 -5.42 -12.91 10.30
C GLU A 55 -5.96 -13.59 9.03
N LEU A 56 -5.64 -14.85 8.87
CA LEU A 56 -6.00 -15.68 7.72
C LEU A 56 -6.56 -17.00 8.19
N GLU A 57 -7.68 -17.40 7.61
CA GLU A 57 -8.19 -18.75 7.64
C GLU A 57 -7.83 -19.39 6.29
N TYR A 58 -7.00 -20.42 6.31
CA TYR A 58 -6.39 -20.96 5.08
C TYR A 58 -6.86 -22.37 4.74
N ASP A 59 -7.50 -23.06 5.66
CA ASP A 59 -7.98 -24.43 5.45
C ASP A 59 -9.30 -24.67 6.18
N GLU A 60 -9.99 -25.72 5.81
CA GLU A 60 -11.21 -26.17 6.47
C GLU A 60 -10.89 -27.16 7.60
N ASN A 61 -11.79 -27.27 8.58
CA ASN A 61 -11.64 -28.24 9.65
C ASN A 61 -11.80 -29.67 9.12
N GLY A 62 -10.67 -30.41 9.09
CA GLY A 62 -10.62 -31.80 8.58
C GLY A 62 -11.38 -32.86 9.40
N THR A 63 -11.85 -32.46 10.59
CA THR A 63 -12.60 -33.41 11.47
C THR A 63 -14.07 -33.58 11.08
N TYR A 64 -14.54 -32.85 10.03
CA TYR A 64 -15.92 -33.04 9.57
C TYR A 64 -16.14 -34.45 9.03
N THR A 65 -17.01 -35.22 9.66
CA THR A 65 -17.38 -36.54 9.24
C THR A 65 -18.88 -36.79 9.40
N ARG A 66 -19.43 -37.66 8.55
CA ARG A 66 -20.77 -38.20 8.72
C ARG A 66 -20.63 -39.55 9.40
N TYR A 67 -21.35 -39.77 10.47
CA TYR A 67 -21.21 -40.97 11.29
C TYR A 67 -22.53 -41.72 11.50
N THR A 68 -22.44 -42.99 11.79
CA THR A 68 -23.57 -43.88 12.09
C THR A 68 -23.32 -44.51 13.46
N GLY A 69 -24.17 -44.20 14.43
CA GLY A 69 -24.30 -44.82 15.76
C GLY A 69 -23.02 -45.02 16.59
N TYR A 70 -22.18 -45.97 16.26
CA TYR A 70 -21.05 -46.46 17.08
C TYR A 70 -19.65 -46.14 16.47
N GLU A 71 -19.57 -45.26 15.49
CA GLU A 71 -18.29 -44.93 14.88
C GLU A 71 -17.49 -43.99 15.81
N THR A 72 -16.16 -44.11 15.77
CA THR A 72 -15.26 -43.22 16.51
C THR A 72 -15.10 -41.94 15.74
N LEU A 73 -15.39 -40.80 16.37
CA LEU A 73 -15.17 -39.49 15.80
C LEU A 73 -13.71 -39.05 15.94
N ASP A 74 -13.16 -38.42 14.91
CA ASP A 74 -11.86 -37.78 14.99
C ASP A 74 -12.01 -36.44 15.73
N ILE A 75 -11.30 -36.32 16.85
CA ILE A 75 -11.26 -35.11 17.71
C ILE A 75 -9.90 -34.46 17.68
N SER A 76 -9.06 -34.73 16.67
CA SER A 76 -7.75 -34.14 16.50
C SER A 76 -7.87 -32.64 16.26
N PRO A 77 -6.98 -31.81 16.82
CA PRO A 77 -6.95 -30.38 16.50
C PRO A 77 -6.55 -30.17 15.05
N SER A 78 -7.23 -29.26 14.36
CA SER A 78 -6.88 -28.83 13.00
C SER A 78 -6.28 -27.44 13.03
N ASP A 79 -5.10 -27.28 12.43
CA ASP A 79 -4.48 -25.98 12.23
C ASP A 79 -5.09 -25.33 10.99
N VAL A 80 -6.02 -24.40 11.18
CA VAL A 80 -6.77 -23.73 10.09
C VAL A 80 -6.53 -22.24 10.03
N PHE A 81 -5.82 -21.67 11.02
CA PHE A 81 -5.55 -20.25 11.12
C PHE A 81 -4.07 -19.93 10.99
N SER A 82 -3.78 -18.84 10.32
CA SER A 82 -2.44 -18.26 10.22
C SER A 82 -2.55 -16.73 10.23
N ALA A 83 -1.42 -16.04 10.15
CA ALA A 83 -1.40 -14.60 10.07
C ALA A 83 -0.29 -14.12 9.14
N ALA A 84 -0.61 -13.13 8.31
CA ALA A 84 0.40 -12.40 7.56
C ALA A 84 0.83 -11.16 8.36
N GLU A 85 2.14 -10.94 8.46
CA GLU A 85 2.73 -9.82 9.20
C GLU A 85 3.45 -8.86 8.27
N PHE A 86 3.17 -7.56 8.45
CA PHE A 86 3.79 -6.48 7.67
C PHE A 86 4.42 -5.46 8.60
N ASN A 87 5.64 -5.04 8.27
CA ASN A 87 6.35 -4.01 9.02
C ASN A 87 5.88 -2.61 8.60
N TYR A 88 5.82 -1.69 9.56
CA TYR A 88 5.60 -0.28 9.27
C TYR A 88 6.74 0.31 8.45
N LYS A 89 6.40 1.16 7.50
CA LYS A 89 7.33 1.94 6.70
C LYS A 89 7.10 3.43 6.96
N GLN A 90 8.16 4.22 6.85
CA GLN A 90 8.11 5.65 7.08
C GLN A 90 8.67 6.38 5.87
N ALA A 91 7.99 7.43 5.46
CA ALA A 91 8.44 8.33 4.42
C ALA A 91 8.45 9.77 4.97
N ALA A 92 9.47 10.54 4.65
CA ALA A 92 9.58 11.94 5.03
C ALA A 92 10.17 12.77 3.91
N VAL A 93 9.72 14.01 3.79
CA VAL A 93 10.31 15.04 2.94
C VAL A 93 10.67 16.24 3.82
N ALA A 94 11.94 16.65 3.81
CA ALA A 94 12.40 17.78 4.58
C ALA A 94 12.22 19.09 3.79
N VAL A 95 11.72 20.11 4.44
CA VAL A 95 11.68 21.49 3.92
C VAL A 95 12.66 22.32 4.75
N THR A 96 13.71 22.82 4.09
CA THR A 96 14.74 23.64 4.75
C THR A 96 14.85 25.01 4.08
N ILE A 97 15.10 26.04 4.88
CA ILE A 97 15.38 27.41 4.43
C ILE A 97 16.68 27.82 5.09
N SER A 98 17.62 28.36 4.32
CA SER A 98 18.87 28.91 4.88
C SER A 98 18.66 30.31 5.41
N GLY A 99 19.42 30.70 6.47
CA GLY A 99 19.34 32.04 7.02
C GLY A 99 19.76 33.14 6.04
N LEU A 100 20.61 32.83 5.06
CA LEU A 100 21.00 33.76 3.99
C LEU A 100 19.82 34.01 3.02
N GLU A 101 19.08 32.97 2.66
CA GLU A 101 17.87 33.11 1.82
C GLU A 101 16.79 33.93 2.54
N GLU A 102 16.66 33.74 3.86
CA GLU A 102 15.76 34.49 4.70
C GLU A 102 16.13 36.00 4.69
N LEU A 103 17.43 36.34 4.80
CA LEU A 103 17.92 37.72 4.74
C LEU A 103 17.76 38.33 3.35
N GLN A 104 17.95 37.58 2.29
CA GLN A 104 17.81 38.05 0.90
C GLN A 104 16.35 38.26 0.51
N ASN A 105 15.43 37.47 1.06
CA ASN A 105 13.99 37.65 0.91
C ASN A 105 13.39 38.48 2.07
N SER A 106 14.05 39.61 2.37
CA SER A 106 13.58 40.49 3.45
C SER A 106 12.29 41.19 3.07
N GLY A 107 11.18 40.59 3.48
CA GLY A 107 9.83 41.16 3.37
C GLY A 107 8.80 40.05 3.69
N PRO A 108 7.70 40.38 4.40
CA PRO A 108 6.73 39.39 4.86
C PRO A 108 6.14 38.55 3.72
N ASN A 109 5.91 39.14 2.55
CA ASN A 109 5.29 38.46 1.41
C ASN A 109 6.29 37.57 0.68
N ALA A 110 7.55 37.94 0.54
CA ALA A 110 8.56 37.16 -0.14
C ALA A 110 8.90 35.87 0.64
N ILE A 111 9.03 35.95 1.95
CA ILE A 111 9.28 34.74 2.82
C ILE A 111 8.11 33.78 2.79
N ILE A 112 6.89 34.27 2.81
CA ILE A 112 5.68 33.45 2.75
C ILE A 112 5.62 32.74 1.40
N ASP A 113 5.88 33.42 0.30
CA ASP A 113 5.85 32.83 -1.05
C ASP A 113 6.94 31.75 -1.23
N LEU A 114 8.16 31.97 -0.73
CA LEU A 114 9.23 31.00 -0.79
C LEU A 114 8.90 29.74 0.03
N LEU A 115 8.42 29.92 1.24
CA LEU A 115 8.01 28.84 2.13
C LEU A 115 6.86 28.03 1.51
N GLU A 116 5.84 28.70 0.99
CA GLU A 116 4.71 28.08 0.34
C GLU A 116 5.13 27.27 -0.90
N SER A 117 6.01 27.82 -1.72
CA SER A 117 6.56 27.16 -2.90
C SER A 117 7.35 25.88 -2.52
N ARG A 118 8.16 25.92 -1.47
CA ARG A 118 8.92 24.77 -0.96
C ARG A 118 8.01 23.70 -0.34
N ILE A 119 7.00 24.10 0.41
CA ILE A 119 5.98 23.19 0.94
C ILE A 119 5.23 22.53 -0.22
N GLY A 120 4.77 23.29 -1.20
CA GLY A 120 4.10 22.74 -2.38
C GLY A 120 4.97 21.79 -3.22
N ASN A 121 6.29 22.05 -3.27
CA ASN A 121 7.23 21.13 -3.90
C ASN A 121 7.39 19.82 -3.10
N ALA A 122 7.51 19.92 -1.76
CA ALA A 122 7.59 18.77 -0.88
C ALA A 122 6.32 17.90 -0.95
N GLU A 123 5.15 18.55 -1.00
CA GLU A 123 3.85 17.88 -1.20
C GLU A 123 3.82 17.08 -2.51
N ARG A 124 4.21 17.70 -3.62
CA ARG A 124 4.28 17.02 -4.93
C ARG A 124 5.27 15.86 -4.91
N THR A 125 6.43 16.05 -4.28
CA THR A 125 7.45 15.00 -4.16
C THR A 125 6.93 13.81 -3.37
N MET A 126 6.30 14.05 -2.23
CA MET A 126 5.69 12.99 -1.40
C MET A 126 4.65 12.21 -2.21
N LYS A 127 3.74 12.91 -2.87
CA LYS A 127 2.69 12.36 -3.70
C LYS A 127 3.22 11.48 -4.84
N ASN A 128 4.22 11.97 -5.56
CA ASN A 128 4.81 11.22 -6.67
C ASN A 128 5.52 9.95 -6.17
N ASN A 129 6.27 10.04 -5.08
CA ASN A 129 6.98 8.87 -4.52
C ASN A 129 6.00 7.84 -3.94
N ILE A 130 4.98 8.25 -3.19
CA ILE A 130 3.96 7.31 -2.69
C ILE A 130 3.22 6.65 -3.87
N SER A 131 2.93 7.40 -4.93
CA SER A 131 2.32 6.84 -6.14
C SER A 131 3.21 5.79 -6.80
N ALA A 132 4.52 6.05 -6.90
CA ALA A 132 5.48 5.10 -7.44
C ALA A 132 5.61 3.84 -6.53
N ASP A 133 5.67 4.06 -5.22
CA ASP A 133 5.79 2.97 -4.24
C ASP A 133 4.59 2.01 -4.27
N MET A 134 3.40 2.49 -4.59
CA MET A 134 2.20 1.64 -4.73
C MET A 134 2.33 0.58 -5.83
N TYR A 135 3.24 0.77 -6.79
CA TYR A 135 3.49 -0.19 -7.86
C TYR A 135 4.77 -1.00 -7.67
N SER A 136 5.58 -0.67 -6.66
CA SER A 136 6.90 -1.27 -6.45
C SER A 136 6.85 -2.63 -5.76
N ASP A 137 8.00 -3.30 -5.72
CA ASP A 137 8.23 -4.54 -4.99
C ASP A 137 8.64 -4.33 -3.51
N GLY A 138 8.91 -3.08 -3.11
CA GLY A 138 9.29 -2.73 -1.75
C GLY A 138 10.74 -3.03 -1.38
N THR A 139 11.61 -3.39 -2.33
CA THR A 139 13.02 -3.75 -2.07
C THR A 139 13.96 -2.55 -2.06
N ALA A 140 13.56 -1.42 -2.67
CA ALA A 140 14.40 -0.23 -2.75
C ALA A 140 14.72 0.36 -1.37
N SER A 141 15.85 1.10 -1.31
CA SER A 141 16.34 1.77 -0.10
C SER A 141 16.52 0.81 1.09
N ASP A 142 17.19 -0.31 0.88
CA ASP A 142 17.37 -1.36 1.89
C ASP A 142 16.05 -1.87 2.47
N SER A 143 15.08 -2.13 1.62
CA SER A 143 13.72 -2.57 1.98
C SER A 143 12.96 -1.61 2.90
N LYS A 144 13.27 -0.31 2.84
CA LYS A 144 12.50 0.75 3.54
C LYS A 144 11.32 1.24 2.72
N GLN A 145 11.28 0.95 1.42
CA GLN A 145 10.18 1.29 0.53
C GLN A 145 8.89 0.55 0.92
N ILE A 146 7.75 1.15 0.63
CA ILE A 146 6.44 0.51 0.81
C ILE A 146 6.31 -0.59 -0.23
N GLY A 147 5.94 -1.80 0.21
CA GLY A 147 5.63 -2.90 -0.71
C GLY A 147 4.29 -2.63 -1.42
N GLY A 148 4.36 -2.53 -2.73
CA GLY A 148 3.22 -2.24 -3.60
C GLY A 148 2.68 -3.48 -4.32
N LEU A 149 2.07 -3.23 -5.48
CA LEU A 149 1.42 -4.28 -6.27
C LEU A 149 2.40 -5.35 -6.77
N GLN A 150 3.63 -4.98 -7.13
CA GLN A 150 4.62 -5.91 -7.62
C GLN A 150 5.09 -6.90 -6.54
N LEU A 151 5.05 -6.51 -5.25
CA LEU A 151 5.26 -7.41 -4.14
C LEU A 151 4.10 -8.42 -3.98
N LEU A 152 2.86 -7.94 -4.10
CA LEU A 152 1.67 -8.74 -3.85
C LEU A 152 1.29 -9.64 -5.03
N VAL A 153 1.62 -9.20 -6.25
CA VAL A 153 1.32 -9.89 -7.50
C VAL A 153 2.65 -10.14 -8.23
N ALA A 154 3.32 -11.22 -7.83
CA ALA A 154 4.61 -11.58 -8.40
C ALA A 154 4.47 -12.27 -9.77
N ASP A 155 5.44 -12.04 -10.65
CA ASP A 155 5.53 -12.73 -11.95
C ASP A 155 5.72 -14.24 -11.81
N SER A 156 6.31 -14.67 -10.68
CA SER A 156 6.47 -16.08 -10.33
C SER A 156 5.62 -16.39 -9.09
N PRO A 157 4.39 -16.86 -9.23
CA PRO A 157 3.45 -17.05 -8.12
C PRO A 157 3.91 -17.99 -7.02
N THR A 158 4.85 -18.88 -7.31
CA THR A 158 5.39 -19.89 -6.37
C THR A 158 6.66 -19.44 -5.68
N ALA A 159 7.21 -18.27 -6.02
CA ALA A 159 8.47 -17.77 -5.49
C ALA A 159 8.25 -16.59 -4.53
N GLY A 160 9.17 -16.47 -3.56
CA GLY A 160 9.18 -15.36 -2.62
C GLY A 160 8.38 -15.60 -1.34
N THR A 161 8.34 -14.56 -0.52
CA THR A 161 7.65 -14.55 0.78
C THR A 161 6.93 -13.22 0.94
N VAL A 162 5.65 -13.25 1.23
CA VAL A 162 4.82 -12.06 1.44
C VAL A 162 4.17 -12.16 2.82
N GLY A 163 4.34 -11.12 3.64
CA GLY A 163 3.78 -11.13 5.00
C GLY A 163 4.30 -12.27 5.88
N GLY A 164 5.54 -12.75 5.68
CA GLY A 164 6.11 -13.88 6.42
C GLY A 164 5.66 -15.25 5.92
N ILE A 165 4.73 -15.33 4.97
CA ILE A 165 4.22 -16.59 4.42
C ILE A 165 4.89 -16.86 3.07
N ALA A 166 5.47 -18.06 2.91
CA ALA A 166 6.12 -18.45 1.66
C ALA A 166 5.07 -18.68 0.55
N ALA A 167 5.37 -18.19 -0.64
CA ALA A 167 4.51 -18.35 -1.82
C ALA A 167 4.45 -19.82 -2.34
N SER A 168 5.23 -20.75 -1.77
CA SER A 168 5.06 -22.18 -2.00
C SER A 168 3.71 -22.72 -1.50
N ASN A 169 3.07 -22.05 -0.54
CA ASN A 169 1.75 -22.41 -0.06
C ASN A 169 0.67 -22.02 -1.09
N ALA A 170 -0.06 -22.98 -1.60
CA ALA A 170 -1.01 -22.80 -2.69
C ALA A 170 -2.12 -21.78 -2.40
N PHE A 171 -2.54 -21.65 -1.13
CA PHE A 171 -3.56 -20.68 -0.73
C PHE A 171 -3.07 -19.24 -0.77
N TRP A 172 -1.72 -19.01 -0.74
CA TRP A 172 -1.08 -17.69 -0.71
C TRP A 172 -0.52 -17.25 -2.05
N GLN A 173 -0.75 -18.00 -3.10
CA GLN A 173 -0.27 -17.69 -4.45
C GLN A 173 -1.22 -16.73 -5.17
N ASN A 174 -0.65 -15.73 -5.83
CA ASN A 174 -1.38 -14.96 -6.84
C ASN A 174 -1.64 -15.82 -8.09
N ARG A 175 -2.63 -15.44 -8.89
CA ARG A 175 -2.91 -16.10 -10.17
C ARG A 175 -2.17 -15.40 -11.29
N GLN A 176 -1.61 -16.19 -12.18
CA GLN A 176 -0.93 -15.74 -13.39
C GLN A 176 -1.47 -16.51 -14.59
N ALA A 177 -1.65 -15.83 -15.70
CA ALA A 177 -1.90 -16.45 -17.00
C ALA A 177 -1.05 -15.79 -18.06
N ALA A 178 -0.39 -16.58 -18.91
CA ALA A 178 0.28 -16.05 -20.08
C ALA A 178 -0.79 -15.61 -21.10
N ALA A 179 -0.71 -14.35 -21.55
CA ALA A 179 -1.64 -13.80 -22.53
C ALA A 179 -1.52 -14.43 -23.94
N GLY A 180 -0.56 -15.34 -24.14
CA GLY A 180 -0.29 -15.95 -25.43
C GLY A 180 0.22 -14.95 -26.47
N THR A 181 0.01 -15.26 -27.75
CA THR A 181 0.35 -14.35 -28.86
C THR A 181 -0.62 -13.16 -28.85
N ALA A 182 -0.11 -11.95 -29.14
CA ALA A 182 -0.86 -10.69 -29.13
C ALA A 182 -1.94 -10.61 -30.25
N ALA A 183 -2.85 -11.58 -30.31
CA ALA A 183 -4.02 -11.55 -31.17
C ALA A 183 -5.26 -11.13 -30.39
N ALA A 184 -6.07 -10.24 -30.95
CA ALA A 184 -7.23 -9.65 -30.28
C ALA A 184 -8.20 -10.67 -29.64
N GLY A 185 -8.30 -11.88 -30.20
CA GLY A 185 -9.14 -12.94 -29.67
C GLY A 185 -8.54 -13.70 -28.47
N SER A 186 -7.21 -13.76 -28.35
CA SER A 186 -6.54 -14.50 -27.28
C SER A 186 -6.57 -13.73 -25.95
N ILE A 187 -6.49 -12.39 -25.99
CA ILE A 187 -6.52 -11.56 -24.79
C ILE A 187 -7.88 -11.61 -24.10
N VAL A 188 -8.96 -11.60 -24.87
CA VAL A 188 -10.34 -11.69 -24.32
C VAL A 188 -10.55 -13.03 -23.63
N GLY A 189 -10.10 -14.14 -24.25
CA GLY A 189 -10.15 -15.47 -23.64
C GLY A 189 -9.36 -15.54 -22.34
N ALA A 190 -8.09 -15.08 -22.36
CA ALA A 190 -7.24 -15.07 -21.16
C ALA A 190 -7.80 -14.22 -20.02
N MET A 191 -8.38 -13.04 -20.34
CA MET A 191 -9.04 -12.20 -19.34
C MET A 191 -10.29 -12.86 -18.76
N ASN A 192 -11.08 -13.54 -19.57
CA ASN A 192 -12.29 -14.23 -19.12
C ASN A 192 -11.95 -15.44 -18.23
N ASP A 193 -10.93 -16.20 -18.61
CA ASP A 193 -10.43 -17.33 -17.82
C ASP A 193 -9.85 -16.82 -16.48
N MET A 194 -9.08 -15.74 -16.50
CA MET A 194 -8.55 -15.13 -15.29
C MET A 194 -9.68 -14.61 -14.38
N TYR A 195 -10.67 -13.93 -14.96
CA TYR A 195 -11.84 -13.46 -14.20
C TYR A 195 -12.54 -14.62 -13.49
N THR A 196 -12.82 -15.69 -14.21
CA THR A 196 -13.50 -16.88 -13.68
C THR A 196 -12.68 -17.55 -12.57
N ASN A 197 -11.35 -17.60 -12.72
CA ASN A 197 -10.46 -18.19 -11.71
C ASN A 197 -10.30 -17.32 -10.46
N LEU A 198 -10.57 -16.01 -10.53
CA LEU A 198 -10.46 -15.08 -9.41
C LEU A 198 -11.78 -14.90 -8.64
N VAL A 199 -12.92 -15.24 -9.23
CA VAL A 199 -14.23 -15.15 -8.55
C VAL A 199 -14.30 -16.18 -7.43
N ARG A 200 -14.62 -15.71 -6.21
CA ARG A 200 -14.86 -16.56 -5.02
C ARG A 200 -16.17 -16.12 -4.36
N GLY A 201 -17.21 -16.89 -4.56
CA GLY A 201 -18.53 -16.57 -4.01
C GLY A 201 -19.04 -15.22 -4.50
N ASN A 202 -19.21 -14.28 -3.58
CA ASN A 202 -19.66 -12.91 -3.88
C ASN A 202 -18.51 -11.94 -4.18
N ASP A 203 -17.27 -12.37 -4.07
CA ASP A 203 -16.09 -11.53 -4.33
C ASP A 203 -15.63 -11.72 -5.77
N ALA A 204 -15.63 -10.66 -6.53
CA ALA A 204 -15.27 -10.66 -7.94
C ALA A 204 -14.30 -9.50 -8.26
N PRO A 205 -13.39 -9.68 -9.23
CA PRO A 205 -12.52 -8.60 -9.67
C PRO A 205 -13.31 -7.40 -10.18
N ASP A 206 -13.03 -6.20 -9.66
CA ASP A 206 -13.70 -4.95 -10.01
C ASP A 206 -12.75 -3.86 -10.50
N LEU A 207 -11.46 -4.15 -10.55
CA LEU A 207 -10.41 -3.22 -10.99
C LEU A 207 -9.42 -3.92 -11.92
N ILE A 208 -9.20 -3.31 -13.07
CA ILE A 208 -8.15 -3.71 -14.02
C ILE A 208 -7.13 -2.59 -14.06
N ILE A 209 -5.87 -2.94 -13.91
CA ILE A 209 -4.73 -2.02 -14.01
C ILE A 209 -3.89 -2.46 -15.19
N ALA A 210 -3.62 -1.55 -16.09
CA ALA A 210 -2.79 -1.79 -17.26
C ALA A 210 -1.79 -0.64 -17.42
N ASP A 211 -0.62 -0.95 -17.97
CA ASP A 211 0.32 0.06 -18.45
C ASP A 211 -0.17 0.66 -19.77
N ASN A 212 0.35 1.83 -20.10
CA ASN A 212 -0.03 2.58 -21.31
C ASN A 212 0.87 2.25 -22.54
N ASN A 213 1.66 1.17 -22.46
CA ASN A 213 2.51 0.71 -23.56
C ASN A 213 1.81 -0.29 -24.46
#